data_bacd15853715a3054a30752d9e208f91
#
_entry.id   bacd15853715a3054a30752d9e208f91
#
_cell.length_a   1.000
_cell.length_b   1.000
_cell.length_c   1.000
_cell.angle_alpha   90.00
_cell.angle_beta   90.00
_cell.angle_gamma   90.00
#
_symmetry.space_group_name_H-M   'P 1'
#
loop_
_entity.id
_entity.type
_entity.pdbx_description
1 polymer ?
#
loop_
_entity_poly.entity_id
_entity_poly.type
_entity_poly.pdbx_seq_one_letter_code
_entity_poly.pdbx_strand_id
1 'polypeptide(L)'
;LLLYEDNTIQHAGVIAGMGGWGDHVYKGMSPVHYGSPFVSPMVTRNVTAVTGACMAVSKKTIEKIGPFDERFLICGSDVELCIRALQKGYRNVYDPYVRLYHFESKTRDSYIPEVDFEMSRNMYAPYLAEGDPYYNIQLDTFSCIPKLKAEAKEKSVEETIVDEYLHGDYEEGIFNSQEIDTHIAEINPYIFRQSAHKNKRINILLPSINPEHVFGGISTALKFFEKLAESTGFDKR
;
A
#
# COMPACT_ATOMS: atom_id res chain seq x y z
N LEU A 1 -6.51 12.60 10.46
CA LEU A 1 -6.29 13.36 9.24
C LEU A 1 -6.04 14.82 9.57
N LEU A 2 -4.86 15.33 9.23
CA LEU A 2 -4.59 16.77 9.32
C LEU A 2 -4.62 17.39 7.92
N LEU A 3 -5.15 18.60 7.85
CA LEU A 3 -5.30 19.36 6.62
C LEU A 3 -4.52 20.67 6.70
N TYR A 4 -4.00 21.11 5.56
CA TYR A 4 -3.55 22.48 5.35
C TYR A 4 -4.74 23.45 5.22
N GLU A 5 -4.46 24.75 5.22
CA GLU A 5 -5.49 25.80 5.06
C GLU A 5 -6.28 25.70 3.74
N ASP A 6 -5.66 25.14 2.69
CA ASP A 6 -6.26 24.95 1.38
C ASP A 6 -7.06 23.62 1.26
N ASN A 7 -7.29 22.93 2.37
CA ASN A 7 -7.96 21.62 2.46
C ASN A 7 -7.19 20.46 1.81
N THR A 8 -5.95 20.63 1.43
CA THR A 8 -5.12 19.49 1.05
C THR A 8 -4.61 18.73 2.29
N ILE A 9 -4.24 17.47 2.09
CA ILE A 9 -3.76 16.62 3.16
C ILE A 9 -2.38 17.09 3.61
N GLN A 10 -2.21 17.33 4.89
CA GLN A 10 -0.92 17.50 5.53
C GLN A 10 -0.42 16.18 6.11
N HIS A 11 -1.29 15.44 6.80
CA HIS A 11 -0.94 14.18 7.44
C HIS A 11 -2.03 13.13 7.27
N ALA A 12 -1.62 11.99 6.74
CA ALA A 12 -2.42 10.78 6.68
C ALA A 12 -1.59 9.53 7.06
N GLY A 13 -0.66 9.67 7.97
CA GLY A 13 0.32 8.68 8.39
C GLY A 13 1.72 9.02 7.91
N VAL A 14 2.72 8.60 8.66
CA VAL A 14 4.14 8.69 8.31
C VAL A 14 4.62 7.34 7.80
N ILE A 15 5.31 7.36 6.68
CA ILE A 15 6.03 6.22 6.13
C ILE A 15 7.50 6.39 6.43
N ALA A 16 8.08 5.46 7.17
CA ALA A 16 9.49 5.44 7.48
C ALA A 16 10.30 5.04 6.23
N GLY A 17 11.35 5.78 5.91
CA GLY A 17 12.14 5.62 4.68
C GLY A 17 11.67 6.46 3.49
N MET A 18 10.50 7.10 3.57
CA MET A 18 10.02 7.99 2.51
C MET A 18 10.90 9.24 2.39
N GLY A 19 11.28 9.59 1.15
CA GLY A 19 12.21 10.69 0.89
C GLY A 19 13.64 10.46 1.38
N GLY A 20 14.02 9.23 1.68
CA GLY A 20 15.31 8.89 2.32
C GLY A 20 15.30 9.10 3.83
N TRP A 21 14.15 9.41 4.41
CA TRP A 21 13.97 9.82 5.78
C TRP A 21 12.68 9.25 6.40
N GLY A 22 11.67 10.04 6.49
CA GLY A 22 10.29 9.71 6.84
C GLY A 22 9.42 10.90 6.47
N ASP A 23 8.33 10.66 5.75
CA ASP A 23 7.43 11.74 5.34
C ASP A 23 5.97 11.27 5.37
N HIS A 24 5.10 12.22 5.20
CA HIS A 24 3.66 12.06 5.27
C HIS A 24 3.10 11.59 3.92
N VAL A 25 2.55 10.39 3.92
CA VAL A 25 1.89 9.86 2.72
C VAL A 25 0.63 10.67 2.38
N TYR A 26 0.36 10.84 1.09
CA TYR A 26 -0.73 11.66 0.52
C TYR A 26 -0.59 13.18 0.75
N LYS A 27 0.52 13.67 1.24
CA LYS A 27 0.77 15.09 1.47
C LYS A 27 0.53 15.92 0.21
N GLY A 28 -0.23 17.02 0.35
CA GLY A 28 -0.61 17.91 -0.74
C GLY A 28 -1.79 17.43 -1.61
N MET A 29 -2.34 16.25 -1.34
CA MET A 29 -3.47 15.73 -2.10
C MET A 29 -4.82 16.17 -1.51
N SER A 30 -5.84 16.23 -2.37
CA SER A 30 -7.22 16.41 -1.89
C SER A 30 -7.77 15.11 -1.31
N PRO A 31 -8.34 15.12 -0.11
CA PRO A 31 -8.95 13.93 0.47
C PRO A 31 -10.21 13.46 -0.27
N VAL A 32 -10.80 14.33 -1.08
CA VAL A 32 -12.10 14.10 -1.74
C VAL A 32 -11.95 13.40 -3.09
N HIS A 33 -10.80 13.50 -3.75
CA HIS A 33 -10.60 13.04 -5.13
C HIS A 33 -9.94 11.65 -5.24
N TYR A 34 -9.88 10.90 -4.15
CA TYR A 34 -9.34 9.55 -4.20
C TYR A 34 -10.43 8.54 -4.52
N GLY A 35 -10.50 8.14 -5.79
CA GLY A 35 -11.55 7.25 -6.30
C GLY A 35 -11.37 5.77 -5.95
N SER A 36 -10.27 5.37 -5.31
CA SER A 36 -10.04 3.96 -4.97
C SER A 36 -10.13 3.71 -3.46
N PRO A 37 -11.02 2.84 -2.99
CA PRO A 37 -11.09 2.47 -1.57
C PRO A 37 -9.84 1.72 -1.08
N PHE A 38 -9.03 1.15 -1.99
CA PHE A 38 -7.84 0.36 -1.64
C PHE A 38 -6.58 1.19 -1.40
N VAL A 39 -6.52 2.40 -1.93
CA VAL A 39 -5.40 3.35 -1.76
C VAL A 39 -5.90 4.72 -1.30
N SER A 40 -6.99 4.75 -0.57
CA SER A 40 -7.61 5.98 -0.11
C SER A 40 -6.96 6.49 1.19
N PRO A 41 -6.69 7.80 1.32
CA PRO A 41 -6.35 8.42 2.59
C PRO A 41 -7.50 8.40 3.59
N MET A 42 -8.71 8.04 3.15
CA MET A 42 -9.94 8.07 3.95
C MET A 42 -10.28 6.71 4.58
N VAL A 43 -9.30 5.85 4.78
CA VAL A 43 -9.47 4.53 5.41
C VAL A 43 -8.65 4.47 6.69
N THR A 44 -9.27 4.03 7.78
CA THR A 44 -8.56 3.71 9.02
C THR A 44 -7.58 2.57 8.78
N ARG A 45 -6.31 2.77 9.12
CA ARG A 45 -5.26 1.78 8.87
C ARG A 45 -4.12 1.84 9.88
N ASN A 46 -3.36 0.76 9.96
CA ASN A 46 -2.07 0.76 10.65
C ASN A 46 -1.05 1.56 9.84
N VAL A 47 -0.21 2.29 10.54
CA VAL A 47 0.89 3.10 9.98
C VAL A 47 2.13 2.95 10.87
N THR A 48 3.30 3.25 10.33
CA THR A 48 4.54 3.22 11.13
C THR A 48 4.53 4.32 12.17
N ALA A 49 4.10 5.53 11.80
CA ALA A 49 3.93 6.58 12.78
C ALA A 49 2.80 7.54 12.44
N VAL A 50 2.37 8.29 13.45
CA VAL A 50 1.48 9.44 13.36
C VAL A 50 2.17 10.66 13.94
N THR A 51 1.83 11.85 13.44
CA THR A 51 2.42 13.10 13.95
C THR A 51 1.93 13.45 15.34
N GLY A 52 2.79 14.03 16.14
CA GLY A 52 2.49 14.58 17.45
C GLY A 52 1.52 15.78 17.42
N ALA A 53 1.31 16.41 16.27
CA ALA A 53 0.36 17.50 16.12
C ALA A 53 -1.09 17.11 16.48
N CYS A 54 -1.44 15.81 16.31
CA CYS A 54 -2.69 15.25 16.82
C CYS A 54 -2.49 13.75 17.08
N MET A 55 -2.08 13.41 18.28
CA MET A 55 -1.83 12.04 18.72
C MET A 55 -2.58 11.74 20.00
N ALA A 56 -3.19 10.57 20.07
CA ALA A 56 -3.78 10.05 21.30
C ALA A 56 -3.09 8.74 21.66
N VAL A 57 -2.64 8.62 22.90
CA VAL A 57 -2.02 7.41 23.42
C VAL A 57 -2.55 7.14 24.83
N SER A 58 -2.80 5.87 25.15
CA SER A 58 -3.30 5.55 26.47
C SER A 58 -2.21 5.71 27.54
N LYS A 59 -2.60 6.15 28.74
CA LYS A 59 -1.69 6.22 29.90
C LYS A 59 -0.96 4.89 30.12
N LYS A 60 -1.70 3.78 30.07
CA LYS A 60 -1.15 2.43 30.23
C LYS A 60 -0.08 2.09 29.17
N THR A 61 -0.23 2.61 27.95
CA THR A 61 0.76 2.43 26.89
C THR A 61 2.01 3.25 27.22
N ILE A 62 1.87 4.53 27.57
CA ILE A 62 2.99 5.39 27.96
C ILE A 62 3.77 4.82 29.16
N GLU A 63 3.08 4.27 30.17
CA GLU A 63 3.72 3.62 31.31
C GLU A 63 4.62 2.43 30.87
N LYS A 64 4.29 1.78 29.77
CA LYS A 64 5.06 0.63 29.26
C LYS A 64 6.15 0.99 28.25
N ILE A 65 5.92 1.98 27.40
CA ILE A 65 6.88 2.37 26.37
C ILE A 65 7.74 3.56 26.78
N GLY A 66 7.37 4.29 27.81
CA GLY A 66 8.01 5.55 28.24
C GLY A 66 7.38 6.78 27.55
N PRO A 67 7.72 7.99 28.05
CA PRO A 67 7.30 9.26 27.48
C PRO A 67 8.07 9.56 26.17
N PHE A 68 7.82 10.75 25.61
CA PHE A 68 8.64 11.28 24.52
C PHE A 68 10.11 11.32 24.89
N ASP A 69 10.99 11.06 23.92
CA ASP A 69 12.43 11.15 24.10
C ASP A 69 12.85 12.64 24.09
N GLU A 70 13.24 13.14 25.25
CA GLU A 70 13.60 14.55 25.48
C GLU A 70 14.93 14.95 24.82
N ARG A 71 15.65 14.00 24.22
CA ARG A 71 16.87 14.29 23.45
C ARG A 71 16.54 14.94 22.11
N PHE A 72 15.33 14.70 21.56
CA PHE A 72 14.85 15.45 20.42
C PHE A 72 14.45 16.87 20.84
N LEU A 73 14.99 17.84 20.14
CA LEU A 73 14.77 19.25 20.48
C LEU A 73 13.52 19.82 19.80
N ILE A 74 13.27 19.46 18.54
CA ILE A 74 12.20 20.04 17.72
C ILE A 74 11.36 18.98 17.02
N CYS A 75 11.98 17.99 16.34
CA CYS A 75 11.25 17.05 15.48
C CYS A 75 11.79 15.63 15.58
N GLY A 76 10.92 14.64 15.32
CA GLY A 76 11.27 13.23 15.31
C GLY A 76 10.85 12.46 16.58
N SER A 77 10.59 13.14 17.69
CA SER A 77 10.19 12.50 18.95
C SER A 77 8.85 11.76 18.88
N ASP A 78 7.93 12.24 18.06
CA ASP A 78 6.63 11.62 17.80
C ASP A 78 6.76 10.31 16.98
N VAL A 79 7.62 10.33 15.97
CA VAL A 79 7.94 9.15 15.17
C VAL A 79 8.70 8.13 16.01
N GLU A 80 9.66 8.58 16.83
CA GLU A 80 10.40 7.71 17.75
C GLU A 80 9.45 6.99 18.73
N LEU A 81 8.54 7.72 19.34
CA LEU A 81 7.54 7.16 20.25
C LEU A 81 6.70 6.09 19.55
N CYS A 82 6.27 6.37 18.31
CA CYS A 82 5.50 5.43 17.49
C CYS A 82 6.30 4.17 17.15
N ILE A 83 7.56 4.31 16.75
CA ILE A 83 8.45 3.18 16.43
C ILE A 83 8.69 2.33 17.68
N ARG A 84 8.96 2.96 18.82
CA ARG A 84 9.12 2.27 20.10
C ARG A 84 7.85 1.53 20.52
N ALA A 85 6.68 2.09 20.25
CA ALA A 85 5.41 1.39 20.45
C ALA A 85 5.30 0.12 19.59
N LEU A 86 5.64 0.21 18.29
CA LEU A 86 5.67 -0.95 17.39
C LEU A 86 6.63 -2.05 17.89
N GLN A 87 7.84 -1.68 18.30
CA GLN A 87 8.83 -2.60 18.86
C GLN A 87 8.35 -3.33 20.12
N LYS A 88 7.42 -2.73 20.86
CA LYS A 88 6.75 -3.33 22.03
C LYS A 88 5.46 -4.09 21.68
N GLY A 89 5.18 -4.30 20.40
CA GLY A 89 4.02 -5.06 19.92
C GLY A 89 2.70 -4.26 19.91
N TYR A 90 2.75 -2.94 20.06
CA TYR A 90 1.59 -2.08 19.88
C TYR A 90 1.38 -1.74 18.40
N ARG A 91 0.26 -1.14 18.08
CA ARG A 91 -0.09 -0.66 16.74
C ARG A 91 -0.30 0.84 16.77
N ASN A 92 0.23 1.53 15.77
CA ASN A 92 -0.11 2.91 15.49
C ASN A 92 -1.22 2.92 14.45
N VAL A 93 -2.31 3.62 14.76
CA VAL A 93 -3.50 3.64 13.91
C VAL A 93 -3.76 5.06 13.44
N TYR A 94 -3.84 5.24 12.15
CA TYR A 94 -4.34 6.46 11.54
C TYR A 94 -5.85 6.38 11.39
N ASP A 95 -6.54 7.43 11.86
CA ASP A 95 -7.99 7.57 11.74
C ASP A 95 -8.34 8.81 10.90
N PRO A 96 -8.93 8.65 9.70
CA PRO A 96 -9.32 9.76 8.83
C PRO A 96 -10.60 10.50 9.28
N TYR A 97 -11.37 9.92 10.19
CA TYR A 97 -12.62 10.52 10.65
C TYR A 97 -12.40 11.65 11.66
N VAL A 98 -11.27 11.64 12.35
CA VAL A 98 -10.80 12.78 13.15
C VAL A 98 -10.07 13.75 12.22
N ARG A 99 -10.67 14.90 11.92
CA ARG A 99 -10.16 15.88 10.97
C ARG A 99 -9.87 17.21 11.67
N LEU A 100 -8.66 17.71 11.49
CA LEU A 100 -8.20 18.96 12.06
C LEU A 100 -7.38 19.73 11.04
N TYR A 101 -7.37 21.05 11.15
CA TYR A 101 -6.42 21.91 10.45
C TYR A 101 -5.17 22.07 11.30
N HIS A 102 -4.02 21.94 10.68
CA HIS A 102 -2.74 22.18 11.33
C HIS A 102 -1.94 23.23 10.57
N PHE A 103 -1.80 24.40 11.17
CA PHE A 103 -1.11 25.55 10.61
C PHE A 103 0.40 25.43 10.86
N GLU A 104 1.04 24.54 10.10
CA GLU A 104 2.46 24.25 10.22
C GLU A 104 3.31 25.50 10.01
N SER A 105 4.42 25.60 10.73
CA SER A 105 5.43 26.64 10.58
C SER A 105 5.02 28.09 10.88
N LYS A 106 3.82 28.32 11.38
CA LYS A 106 3.44 29.69 11.80
C LYS A 106 4.16 30.16 13.07
N THR A 107 4.72 29.24 13.84
CA THR A 107 5.34 29.52 15.12
C THR A 107 6.83 29.15 15.20
N ARG A 108 7.39 28.55 14.14
CA ARG A 108 8.81 28.13 14.12
C ARG A 108 9.36 28.13 12.70
N ASP A 109 10.69 28.29 12.59
CA ASP A 109 11.42 28.09 11.33
C ASP A 109 11.50 26.62 10.93
N SER A 110 11.81 26.36 9.65
CA SER A 110 12.03 25.02 9.11
C SER A 110 13.37 24.39 9.52
N TYR A 111 14.11 25.02 10.42
CA TYR A 111 15.39 24.53 10.90
C TYR A 111 15.23 23.23 11.70
N ILE A 112 16.03 22.23 11.34
CA ILE A 112 16.15 20.95 12.05
C ILE A 112 17.50 20.95 12.77
N PRO A 113 17.54 20.82 14.11
CA PRO A 113 18.80 20.70 14.85
C PRO A 113 19.60 19.48 14.39
N GLU A 114 20.92 19.59 14.38
CA GLU A 114 21.82 18.50 13.98
C GLU A 114 21.61 17.23 14.82
N VAL A 115 21.36 17.40 16.12
CA VAL A 115 21.08 16.26 17.01
C VAL A 115 19.80 15.52 16.62
N ASP A 116 18.74 16.23 16.27
CA ASP A 116 17.48 15.61 15.79
C ASP A 116 17.70 14.89 14.46
N PHE A 117 18.54 15.49 13.61
CA PHE A 117 18.90 14.91 12.33
C PHE A 117 19.65 13.59 12.50
N GLU A 118 20.69 13.55 13.33
CA GLU A 118 21.49 12.34 13.57
C GLU A 118 20.65 11.23 14.23
N MET A 119 19.84 11.58 15.22
CA MET A 119 18.96 10.64 15.89
C MET A 119 17.94 10.04 14.92
N SER A 120 17.32 10.88 14.12
CA SER A 120 16.36 10.46 13.10
C SER A 120 17.02 9.58 12.03
N ARG A 121 18.22 9.90 11.59
CA ARG A 121 18.99 9.08 10.65
C ARG A 121 19.19 7.66 11.15
N ASN A 122 19.59 7.51 12.41
CA ASN A 122 19.78 6.20 13.03
C ASN A 122 18.44 5.44 13.17
N MET A 123 17.39 6.16 13.52
CA MET A 123 16.05 5.61 13.66
C MET A 123 15.47 5.09 12.33
N TYR A 124 15.71 5.80 11.22
CA TYR A 124 15.18 5.42 9.90
C TYR A 124 16.06 4.42 9.16
N ALA A 125 17.31 4.20 9.55
CA ALA A 125 18.24 3.30 8.86
C ALA A 125 17.67 1.88 8.58
N PRO A 126 16.99 1.20 9.50
CA PRO A 126 16.38 -0.10 9.23
C PRO A 126 15.29 -0.03 8.14
N TYR A 127 14.48 1.02 8.16
CA TYR A 127 13.40 1.20 7.20
C TYR A 127 13.89 1.57 5.79
N LEU A 128 15.03 2.21 5.69
CA LEU A 128 15.68 2.45 4.41
C LEU A 128 16.19 1.14 3.78
N ALA A 129 16.63 0.20 4.60
CA ALA A 129 17.14 -1.10 4.14
C ALA A 129 16.03 -2.11 3.85
N GLU A 130 15.02 -2.19 4.72
CA GLU A 130 14.01 -3.25 4.72
C GLU A 130 12.64 -2.78 4.21
N GLY A 131 12.42 -1.47 4.13
CA GLY A 131 11.14 -0.85 3.81
C GLY A 131 10.24 -0.67 5.04
N ASP A 132 9.18 0.10 4.85
CA ASP A 132 8.16 0.33 5.87
C ASP A 132 7.15 -0.84 5.88
N PRO A 133 6.84 -1.45 7.04
CA PRO A 133 5.96 -2.62 7.11
C PRO A 133 4.50 -2.35 6.72
N TYR A 134 4.09 -1.09 6.67
CA TYR A 134 2.74 -0.67 6.29
C TYR A 134 2.68 0.05 4.94
N TYR A 135 3.80 0.06 4.19
CA TYR A 135 3.87 0.63 2.86
C TYR A 135 4.37 -0.41 1.87
N ASN A 136 3.65 -0.60 0.77
CA ASN A 136 3.99 -1.65 -0.19
C ASN A 136 5.37 -1.39 -0.80
N ILE A 137 6.24 -2.39 -0.78
CA ILE A 137 7.62 -2.31 -1.28
C ILE A 137 7.71 -1.96 -2.77
N GLN A 138 6.65 -2.20 -3.55
CA GLN A 138 6.56 -1.84 -4.96
C GLN A 138 6.24 -0.35 -5.18
N LEU A 139 5.84 0.37 -4.14
CA LEU A 139 5.54 1.78 -4.25
C LEU A 139 6.81 2.62 -4.11
N ASP A 140 6.83 3.72 -4.86
CA ASP A 140 7.89 4.71 -4.81
C ASP A 140 7.91 5.42 -3.47
N THR A 141 9.06 5.42 -2.81
CA THR A 141 9.30 6.12 -1.55
C THR A 141 9.82 7.55 -1.73
N PHE A 142 10.10 7.98 -2.96
CA PHE A 142 10.50 9.36 -3.25
C PHE A 142 9.31 10.26 -3.59
N SER A 143 8.09 9.76 -3.45
CA SER A 143 6.87 10.50 -3.68
C SER A 143 5.90 10.30 -2.51
N CYS A 144 5.36 11.40 -1.98
CA CYS A 144 4.28 11.35 -1.00
C CYS A 144 2.96 10.83 -1.60
N ILE A 145 2.85 10.83 -2.93
CA ILE A 145 1.72 10.28 -3.66
C ILE A 145 2.04 8.83 -4.00
N PRO A 146 1.24 7.85 -3.51
CA PRO A 146 1.47 6.44 -3.82
C PRO A 146 1.43 6.19 -5.32
N LYS A 147 2.55 5.75 -5.87
CA LYS A 147 2.71 5.33 -7.27
C LYS A 147 3.71 4.17 -7.33
N LEU A 148 3.68 3.40 -8.39
CA LEU A 148 4.64 2.32 -8.59
C LEU A 148 6.06 2.87 -8.81
N LYS A 149 7.06 2.12 -8.38
CA LYS A 149 8.47 2.42 -8.68
C LYS A 149 8.69 2.38 -10.19
N ALA A 150 9.43 3.36 -10.72
CA ALA A 150 9.70 3.44 -12.16
C ALA A 150 10.50 2.24 -12.69
N GLU A 151 11.27 1.56 -11.84
CA GLU A 151 12.06 0.37 -12.17
C GLU A 151 11.27 -0.94 -12.06
N ALA A 152 10.06 -0.92 -11.56
CA ALA A 152 9.15 -2.06 -11.62
C ALA A 152 8.65 -2.24 -13.07
N LYS A 153 9.59 -2.55 -13.99
CA LYS A 153 9.32 -3.13 -15.30
C LYS A 153 8.96 -4.61 -15.19
N GLU A 154 8.30 -5.03 -14.13
CA GLU A 154 7.48 -6.21 -14.23
C GLU A 154 6.30 -5.81 -15.13
N LYS A 155 6.03 -6.62 -16.15
CA LYS A 155 4.84 -6.46 -16.99
C LYS A 155 3.68 -6.11 -16.09
N SER A 156 2.94 -5.08 -16.40
CA SER A 156 1.72 -4.78 -15.65
C SER A 156 0.85 -6.03 -15.65
N VAL A 157 -0.01 -6.19 -14.67
CA VAL A 157 -0.95 -7.33 -14.66
C VAL A 157 -1.80 -7.31 -15.93
N GLU A 158 -2.11 -6.12 -16.45
CA GLU A 158 -2.76 -5.91 -17.73
C GLU A 158 -1.90 -6.45 -18.88
N GLU A 159 -0.60 -6.13 -18.92
CA GLU A 159 0.32 -6.67 -19.92
C GLU A 159 0.51 -8.17 -19.80
N THR A 160 0.49 -8.71 -18.57
CA THR A 160 0.58 -10.17 -18.34
C THR A 160 -0.69 -10.87 -18.82
N ILE A 161 -1.87 -10.31 -18.54
CA ILE A 161 -3.15 -10.86 -19.00
C ILE A 161 -3.26 -10.76 -20.52
N VAL A 162 -2.86 -9.63 -21.11
CA VAL A 162 -2.84 -9.45 -22.57
C VAL A 162 -1.85 -10.42 -23.20
N ASP A 163 -0.69 -10.60 -22.63
CA ASP A 163 0.35 -11.52 -23.14
C ASP A 163 -0.11 -12.98 -23.05
N GLU A 164 -0.73 -13.39 -21.93
CA GLU A 164 -1.31 -14.71 -21.80
C GLU A 164 -2.52 -14.92 -22.73
N TYR A 165 -3.34 -13.89 -22.91
CA TYR A 165 -4.47 -13.93 -23.82
C TYR A 165 -4.04 -14.03 -25.29
N LEU A 166 -2.96 -13.30 -25.67
CA LEU A 166 -2.48 -13.26 -27.06
C LEU A 166 -1.48 -14.39 -27.39
N HIS A 167 -0.71 -14.87 -26.41
CA HIS A 167 0.40 -15.79 -26.62
C HIS A 167 0.36 -17.03 -25.72
N GLY A 168 -0.68 -17.18 -24.88
CA GLY A 168 -0.87 -18.39 -24.10
C GLY A 168 -1.10 -19.59 -25.01
N ASP A 169 -0.50 -20.74 -24.70
CA ASP A 169 -0.76 -22.03 -25.36
C ASP A 169 -2.22 -22.46 -25.15
N TYR A 170 -3.12 -21.78 -25.79
CA TYR A 170 -4.48 -22.27 -25.95
C TYR A 170 -4.44 -23.31 -27.06
N GLU A 171 -4.62 -24.59 -26.73
CA GLU A 171 -4.83 -25.62 -27.76
C GLU A 171 -5.90 -25.12 -28.72
N GLU A 172 -5.50 -24.79 -29.94
CA GLU A 172 -6.41 -24.45 -31.04
C GLU A 172 -7.41 -25.58 -31.19
N GLY A 173 -8.64 -25.32 -30.96
CA GLY A 173 -9.71 -26.28 -31.21
C GLY A 173 -10.95 -26.13 -30.35
N ILE A 174 -10.97 -25.16 -29.44
CA ILE A 174 -12.01 -25.13 -28.41
C ILE A 174 -12.86 -23.87 -28.43
N PHE A 175 -12.39 -22.80 -28.99
CA PHE A 175 -13.14 -21.57 -29.16
C PHE A 175 -13.39 -21.33 -30.66
N ASN A 176 -14.57 -21.69 -31.12
CA ASN A 176 -15.08 -21.13 -32.35
C ASN A 176 -15.42 -19.66 -31.99
N SER A 177 -14.53 -18.75 -32.34
CA SER A 177 -14.61 -17.32 -32.00
C SER A 177 -15.85 -16.60 -32.58
N GLN A 178 -16.67 -17.31 -33.35
CA GLN A 178 -17.88 -16.77 -33.99
C GLN A 178 -19.15 -16.92 -33.16
N GLU A 179 -19.14 -17.64 -32.04
CA GLU A 179 -20.32 -17.91 -31.22
C GLU A 179 -20.31 -17.37 -29.79
N ILE A 180 -19.27 -16.66 -29.38
CA ILE A 180 -19.26 -16.06 -28.04
C ILE A 180 -19.77 -14.63 -28.16
N ASP A 181 -21.05 -14.46 -27.88
CA ASP A 181 -21.62 -13.15 -27.63
C ASP A 181 -21.07 -12.63 -26.31
N THR A 182 -20.02 -11.78 -26.38
CA THR A 182 -19.32 -11.22 -25.24
C THR A 182 -20.20 -10.34 -24.34
N HIS A 183 -21.37 -9.97 -24.81
CA HIS A 183 -22.33 -9.17 -24.04
C HIS A 183 -23.12 -9.96 -22.99
N ILE A 184 -23.07 -11.31 -23.02
CA ILE A 184 -23.82 -12.16 -22.09
C ILE A 184 -22.88 -13.21 -21.42
N ALA A 185 -21.62 -12.92 -21.27
CA ALA A 185 -20.63 -13.83 -20.65
C ALA A 185 -21.06 -14.31 -19.25
N GLU A 186 -21.83 -13.50 -18.53
CA GLU A 186 -22.37 -13.82 -17.20
C GLU A 186 -23.47 -14.87 -17.20
N ILE A 187 -24.08 -15.10 -18.34
CA ILE A 187 -25.23 -16.03 -18.52
C ILE A 187 -24.83 -17.29 -19.29
N ASN A 188 -23.69 -17.29 -19.97
CA ASN A 188 -23.20 -18.44 -20.71
C ASN A 188 -22.84 -19.59 -19.76
N PRO A 189 -23.31 -20.82 -20.03
CA PRO A 189 -22.99 -21.96 -19.20
C PRO A 189 -21.49 -22.27 -19.27
N TYR A 190 -20.90 -22.60 -18.12
CA TYR A 190 -19.51 -23.06 -18.06
C TYR A 190 -19.33 -24.33 -18.87
N ILE A 191 -18.32 -24.34 -19.71
CA ILE A 191 -17.92 -25.55 -20.46
C ILE A 191 -16.94 -26.34 -19.59
N PHE A 192 -17.37 -27.51 -19.16
CA PHE A 192 -16.49 -28.42 -18.40
C PHE A 192 -15.72 -29.30 -19.35
N ARG A 193 -14.40 -29.38 -19.13
CA ARG A 193 -13.52 -30.28 -19.86
C ARG A 193 -12.76 -31.16 -18.92
N GLN A 194 -12.68 -32.42 -19.28
CA GLN A 194 -11.80 -33.35 -18.56
C GLN A 194 -10.37 -33.13 -19.00
N SER A 195 -9.51 -32.78 -18.05
CA SER A 195 -8.09 -32.59 -18.33
C SER A 195 -7.37 -33.93 -18.50
N ALA A 196 -6.53 -34.03 -19.52
CA ALA A 196 -5.61 -35.15 -19.70
C ALA A 196 -4.43 -35.14 -18.72
N HIS A 197 -4.16 -34.02 -18.07
CA HIS A 197 -3.06 -33.88 -17.13
C HIS A 197 -3.38 -34.52 -15.77
N LYS A 198 -2.41 -35.30 -15.26
CA LYS A 198 -2.53 -36.01 -13.96
C LYS A 198 -1.98 -35.23 -12.77
N ASN A 199 -1.32 -34.11 -13.01
CA ASN A 199 -0.73 -33.30 -11.96
C ASN A 199 -1.80 -32.58 -11.13
N LYS A 200 -1.51 -32.42 -9.84
CA LYS A 200 -2.31 -31.53 -9.00
C LYS A 200 -2.18 -30.11 -9.51
N ARG A 201 -3.31 -29.43 -9.62
CA ARG A 201 -3.35 -28.06 -10.11
C ARG A 201 -4.28 -27.22 -9.25
N ILE A 202 -4.03 -25.94 -9.30
CA ILE A 202 -4.87 -24.94 -8.71
C ILE A 202 -5.50 -24.11 -9.84
N ASN A 203 -6.79 -23.82 -9.72
CA ASN A 203 -7.51 -23.03 -10.69
C ASN A 203 -8.03 -21.78 -10.01
N ILE A 204 -8.04 -20.66 -10.72
CA ILE A 204 -8.72 -19.44 -10.31
C ILE A 204 -9.92 -19.22 -11.21
N LEU A 205 -11.05 -18.85 -10.62
CA LEU A 205 -12.24 -18.46 -11.35
C LEU A 205 -12.39 -16.93 -11.22
N LEU A 206 -12.32 -16.24 -12.33
CA LEU A 206 -12.44 -14.79 -12.41
C LEU A 206 -13.74 -14.41 -13.17
N PRO A 207 -14.41 -13.33 -12.74
CA PRO A 207 -15.64 -12.89 -13.41
C PRO A 207 -15.38 -12.38 -14.82
N SER A 208 -14.17 -11.85 -15.09
CA SER A 208 -13.74 -11.41 -16.41
C SER A 208 -12.23 -11.39 -16.47
N ILE A 209 -11.66 -11.71 -17.62
CA ILE A 209 -10.24 -11.57 -17.95
C ILE A 209 -10.01 -10.52 -19.06
N ASN A 210 -11.06 -9.78 -19.44
CA ASN A 210 -10.92 -8.73 -20.44
C ASN A 210 -9.94 -7.65 -19.95
N PRO A 211 -8.83 -7.41 -20.67
CA PRO A 211 -7.80 -6.45 -20.26
C PRO A 211 -8.33 -5.03 -20.04
N GLU A 212 -9.36 -4.63 -20.76
CA GLU A 212 -9.98 -3.31 -20.63
C GLU A 212 -10.75 -3.13 -19.30
N HIS A 213 -11.03 -4.23 -18.59
CA HIS A 213 -11.84 -4.25 -17.37
C HIS A 213 -11.11 -4.90 -16.18
N VAL A 214 -9.78 -4.99 -16.22
CA VAL A 214 -9.00 -5.54 -15.10
C VAL A 214 -8.88 -4.50 -13.98
N PHE A 215 -9.77 -4.60 -13.02
CA PHE A 215 -9.74 -3.77 -11.82
C PHE A 215 -8.86 -4.40 -10.72
N GLY A 216 -8.48 -3.60 -9.72
CA GLY A 216 -7.58 -3.99 -8.64
C GLY A 216 -7.91 -5.32 -7.95
N GLY A 217 -9.18 -5.71 -7.85
CA GLY A 217 -9.59 -6.99 -7.27
C GLY A 217 -9.13 -8.19 -8.09
N ILE A 218 -9.26 -8.14 -9.40
CA ILE A 218 -8.81 -9.20 -10.32
C ILE A 218 -7.29 -9.28 -10.30
N SER A 219 -6.60 -8.15 -10.38
CA SER A 219 -5.14 -8.05 -10.26
C SER A 219 -4.63 -8.68 -8.98
N THR A 220 -5.25 -8.38 -7.84
CA THR A 220 -4.89 -8.96 -6.55
C THR A 220 -5.12 -10.46 -6.51
N ALA A 221 -6.25 -10.92 -7.06
CA ALA A 221 -6.58 -12.34 -7.15
C ALA A 221 -5.56 -13.12 -7.98
N LEU A 222 -5.13 -12.59 -9.12
CA LEU A 222 -4.11 -13.20 -9.98
C LEU A 222 -2.74 -13.28 -9.27
N LYS A 223 -2.29 -12.21 -8.64
CA LYS A 223 -1.03 -12.21 -7.87
C LYS A 223 -1.08 -13.19 -6.70
N PHE A 224 -2.21 -13.25 -6.00
CA PHE A 224 -2.39 -14.24 -4.95
C PHE A 224 -2.36 -15.67 -5.48
N PHE A 225 -3.03 -15.92 -6.61
CA PHE A 225 -3.02 -17.21 -7.29
C PHE A 225 -1.62 -17.64 -7.70
N GLU A 226 -0.81 -16.73 -8.27
CA GLU A 226 0.59 -17.00 -8.62
C GLU A 226 1.40 -17.41 -7.39
N LYS A 227 1.34 -16.60 -6.33
CA LYS A 227 2.05 -16.89 -5.08
C LYS A 227 1.64 -18.21 -4.45
N LEU A 228 0.34 -18.53 -4.49
CA LEU A 228 -0.18 -19.79 -3.99
C LEU A 228 0.30 -20.98 -4.83
N ALA A 229 0.30 -20.86 -6.15
CA ALA A 229 0.78 -21.89 -7.05
C ALA A 229 2.29 -22.14 -6.85
N GLU A 230 3.10 -21.08 -6.73
CA GLU A 230 4.53 -21.18 -6.42
C GLU A 230 4.78 -21.89 -5.07
N SER A 231 4.02 -21.53 -4.03
CA SER A 231 4.19 -22.10 -2.70
C SER A 231 3.76 -23.56 -2.59
N THR A 232 2.82 -23.98 -3.43
CA THR A 232 2.29 -25.36 -3.41
C THR A 232 2.94 -26.27 -4.44
N GLY A 233 3.69 -25.73 -5.40
CA GLY A 233 4.25 -26.48 -6.53
C GLY A 233 3.16 -27.08 -7.45
N PHE A 234 1.97 -26.51 -7.47
CA PHE A 234 0.87 -26.95 -8.34
C PHE A 234 0.96 -26.24 -9.69
N ASP A 235 0.53 -26.94 -10.73
CA ASP A 235 0.41 -26.35 -12.07
C ASP A 235 -0.65 -25.22 -12.07
N LYS A 236 -0.28 -24.07 -12.64
CA LYS A 236 -1.17 -22.91 -12.81
C LYS A 236 -2.11 -23.16 -14.01
N ARG A 237 -3.37 -22.85 -13.83
CA ARG A 237 -4.35 -22.79 -14.94
C ARG A 237 -5.52 -21.87 -14.62
#